data_0492c0aecdc00c18e2e7640b0ef3a226
#
_entry.id   0492c0aecdc00c18e2e7640b0ef3a226
#
_cell.length_a   1.000
_cell.length_b   1.000
_cell.length_c   1.000
_cell.angle_alpha   90.00
_cell.angle_beta   90.00
_cell.angle_gamma   90.00
#
_symmetry.space_group_name_H-M   'P 1'
#
loop_
_entity.id
_entity.type
_entity.pdbx_description
1 polymer ?
#
loop_
_entity_poly.entity_id
_entity_poly.type
_entity_poly.pdbx_seq_one_letter_code
_entity_poly.pdbx_strand_id
1 'polypeptide(L)'
;SVGKDILPVNHENLSVDDLSNNIEMSLMEWGETYQAVVNLPLNQQNPKLLIISDPINTQQTSNKFKISDKTFNITGPGKLRYEVTQQDGTDLPRWLAFLTSDLSIVGNPPENVSGIKLNISVSNALVSANDDFTLNFIDEEKFLADESEKARRELIELYQQAQDKDETILEEADVIEEEVAIIEEDNNESQ
;
A
#
# COMPACT_ATOMS: atom_id res chain seq x y z
N SER A 1 -6.49 -25.02 66.07
CA SER A 1 -6.67 -25.67 64.77
C SER A 1 -7.78 -24.92 64.04
N VAL A 2 -7.44 -24.06 63.09
CA VAL A 2 -8.41 -23.30 62.28
C VAL A 2 -8.55 -24.07 60.95
N GLY A 3 -9.70 -24.76 60.81
CA GLY A 3 -10.07 -25.37 59.55
C GLY A 3 -10.39 -24.31 58.53
N LYS A 4 -9.65 -24.29 57.43
CA LYS A 4 -10.03 -23.54 56.22
C LYS A 4 -11.16 -24.31 55.54
N ASP A 5 -12.38 -23.83 55.65
CA ASP A 5 -13.47 -24.22 54.79
C ASP A 5 -13.17 -23.78 53.37
N ILE A 6 -12.67 -24.69 52.54
CA ILE A 6 -12.60 -24.53 51.08
C ILE A 6 -14.03 -24.81 50.58
N LEU A 7 -14.77 -23.76 50.24
CA LEU A 7 -16.04 -23.91 49.57
C LEU A 7 -15.81 -24.62 48.23
N PRO A 8 -16.61 -25.65 47.91
CA PRO A 8 -16.48 -26.31 46.61
C PRO A 8 -16.84 -25.31 45.49
N VAL A 9 -15.93 -25.07 44.62
CA VAL A 9 -16.20 -24.34 43.38
C VAL A 9 -17.13 -25.22 42.54
N ASN A 10 -18.35 -24.75 42.39
CA ASN A 10 -19.38 -25.45 41.64
C ASN A 10 -19.02 -25.34 40.15
N HIS A 11 -18.51 -26.39 39.56
CA HIS A 11 -18.13 -26.46 38.15
C HIS A 11 -19.30 -26.81 37.24
N GLU A 12 -20.54 -26.70 37.71
CA GLU A 12 -21.71 -27.01 36.90
C GLU A 12 -22.12 -25.83 36.06
N ASN A 13 -21.96 -25.98 34.73
CA ASN A 13 -22.57 -25.17 33.67
C ASN A 13 -22.00 -23.78 33.39
N LEU A 14 -20.71 -23.64 33.23
CA LEU A 14 -20.17 -22.55 32.43
C LEU A 14 -20.38 -22.88 30.96
N SER A 15 -21.28 -22.15 30.29
CA SER A 15 -21.44 -22.27 28.85
C SER A 15 -20.21 -21.68 28.14
N VAL A 16 -19.97 -22.10 26.91
CA VAL A 16 -18.87 -21.54 26.09
C VAL A 16 -19.04 -20.02 25.92
N ASP A 17 -20.28 -19.54 25.94
CA ASP A 17 -20.65 -18.13 25.88
C ASP A 17 -20.25 -17.37 27.16
N ASP A 18 -20.40 -17.99 28.33
CA ASP A 18 -19.98 -17.41 29.61
C ASP A 18 -18.44 -17.31 29.71
N LEU A 19 -17.73 -18.27 29.14
CA LEU A 19 -16.26 -18.21 29.05
C LEU A 19 -15.80 -17.12 28.08
N SER A 20 -16.46 -16.95 26.94
CA SER A 20 -16.18 -15.90 25.98
C SER A 20 -16.42 -14.52 26.59
N ASN A 21 -17.56 -14.32 27.26
CA ASN A 21 -17.88 -13.06 27.92
C ASN A 21 -16.90 -12.73 29.07
N ASN A 22 -16.46 -13.74 29.83
CA ASN A 22 -15.46 -13.55 30.88
C ASN A 22 -14.07 -13.20 30.33
N ILE A 23 -13.71 -13.74 29.18
CA ILE A 23 -12.44 -13.40 28.51
C ILE A 23 -12.50 -11.99 27.96
N GLU A 24 -13.60 -11.58 27.34
CA GLU A 24 -13.79 -10.20 26.86
C GLU A 24 -13.80 -9.19 28.02
N MET A 25 -14.48 -9.50 29.13
CA MET A 25 -14.49 -8.64 30.32
C MET A 25 -13.11 -8.55 30.97
N SER A 26 -12.36 -9.65 31.00
CA SER A 26 -11.00 -9.67 31.54
C SER A 26 -10.03 -8.85 30.67
N LEU A 27 -10.20 -8.87 29.35
CA LEU A 27 -9.43 -8.05 28.41
C LEU A 27 -9.77 -6.55 28.53
N MET A 28 -11.03 -6.22 28.83
CA MET A 28 -11.46 -4.83 29.08
C MET A 28 -10.91 -4.27 30.42
N GLU A 29 -10.76 -5.11 31.44
CA GLU A 29 -10.17 -4.70 32.72
C GLU A 29 -8.69 -4.30 32.62
N TRP A 30 -7.95 -4.82 31.62
CA TRP A 30 -6.53 -4.51 31.41
C TRP A 30 -6.29 -3.26 30.56
N GLY A 31 -7.36 -2.61 30.06
CA GLY A 31 -7.29 -1.34 29.33
C GLY A 31 -6.56 -1.42 27.98
N GLU A 32 -6.17 -2.60 27.52
CA GLU A 32 -5.52 -2.81 26.24
C GLU A 32 -6.55 -3.26 25.20
N THR A 33 -6.86 -2.38 24.26
CA THR A 33 -7.68 -2.74 23.11
C THR A 33 -6.76 -3.22 21.99
N TYR A 34 -6.81 -4.52 21.69
CA TYR A 34 -6.10 -5.07 20.56
C TYR A 34 -6.92 -4.89 19.28
N GLN A 35 -6.25 -4.52 18.22
CA GLN A 35 -6.91 -4.27 16.94
C GLN A 35 -6.10 -4.82 15.77
N ALA A 36 -6.82 -5.14 14.72
CA ALA A 36 -6.27 -5.47 13.42
C ALA A 36 -6.94 -4.59 12.36
N VAL A 37 -6.17 -3.75 11.69
CA VAL A 37 -6.68 -2.77 10.73
C VAL A 37 -5.84 -2.80 9.46
N VAL A 38 -6.51 -2.69 8.32
CA VAL A 38 -5.85 -2.45 7.03
C VAL A 38 -5.61 -0.94 6.91
N ASN A 39 -4.36 -0.53 7.04
CA ASN A 39 -3.95 0.88 6.97
C ASN A 39 -3.73 1.35 5.53
N LEU A 40 -3.06 0.52 4.74
CA LEU A 40 -2.74 0.79 3.35
C LEU A 40 -3.23 -0.38 2.50
N PRO A 41 -4.44 -0.31 1.94
CA PRO A 41 -5.00 -1.36 1.10
C PRO A 41 -4.08 -1.73 -0.06
N LEU A 42 -3.96 -3.02 -0.34
CA LEU A 42 -3.05 -3.52 -1.37
C LEU A 42 -3.36 -3.01 -2.77
N ASN A 43 -4.63 -2.81 -3.10
CA ASN A 43 -5.01 -2.21 -4.38
C ASN A 43 -4.46 -0.79 -4.57
N GLN A 44 -4.21 -0.04 -3.49
CA GLN A 44 -3.60 1.29 -3.55
C GLN A 44 -2.08 1.25 -3.73
N GLN A 45 -1.45 0.10 -3.50
CA GLN A 45 -0.02 -0.11 -3.70
C GLN A 45 0.34 -0.47 -5.15
N ASN A 46 -0.65 -0.49 -6.05
CA ASN A 46 -0.48 -0.87 -7.45
C ASN A 46 0.20 -2.25 -7.62
N PRO A 47 -0.42 -3.33 -7.12
CA PRO A 47 0.18 -4.66 -7.10
C PRO A 47 0.34 -5.20 -8.52
N LYS A 48 1.60 -5.40 -8.91
CA LYS A 48 1.95 -5.88 -10.25
C LYS A 48 3.18 -6.79 -10.22
N LEU A 49 3.17 -7.77 -11.10
CA LEU A 49 4.33 -8.58 -11.45
C LEU A 49 4.67 -8.35 -12.92
N LEU A 50 5.95 -8.22 -13.22
CA LEU A 50 6.45 -8.13 -14.59
C LEU A 50 6.59 -9.54 -15.17
N ILE A 51 6.09 -9.76 -16.37
CA ILE A 51 6.32 -10.98 -17.14
C ILE A 51 7.63 -10.79 -17.90
N ILE A 52 8.63 -11.59 -17.59
CA ILE A 52 9.93 -11.58 -18.26
C ILE A 52 9.86 -12.55 -19.44
N SER A 53 9.93 -12.04 -20.65
CA SER A 53 9.82 -12.82 -21.88
C SER A 53 11.07 -13.65 -22.18
N ASP A 54 12.23 -13.34 -21.58
CA ASP A 54 13.49 -14.04 -21.84
C ASP A 54 14.01 -14.77 -20.58
N PRO A 55 13.86 -16.11 -20.53
CA PRO A 55 14.30 -16.91 -19.39
C PRO A 55 15.82 -17.08 -19.30
N ILE A 56 16.62 -16.59 -20.26
CA ILE A 56 18.07 -16.78 -20.29
C ILE A 56 18.79 -15.87 -19.30
N ASN A 57 18.16 -14.78 -18.87
CA ASN A 57 18.74 -13.81 -17.95
C ASN A 57 18.20 -13.98 -16.52
N THR A 58 18.18 -15.20 -16.02
CA THR A 58 17.62 -15.58 -14.71
C THR A 58 18.35 -14.99 -13.48
N GLN A 59 19.32 -14.14 -13.67
CA GLN A 59 19.99 -13.43 -12.56
C GLN A 59 19.31 -12.10 -12.17
N GLN A 60 18.36 -11.61 -12.94
CA GLN A 60 17.53 -10.48 -12.54
C GLN A 60 16.18 -10.97 -11.99
N THR A 61 16.16 -11.12 -10.74
CA THR A 61 15.13 -11.49 -9.79
C THR A 61 13.98 -10.48 -9.71
N SER A 62 13.30 -10.13 -10.76
CA SER A 62 12.41 -8.98 -10.71
C SER A 62 10.92 -9.27 -10.77
N ASN A 63 10.50 -10.52 -10.80
CA ASN A 63 9.09 -10.86 -10.72
C ASN A 63 8.62 -10.98 -9.28
N LYS A 64 8.70 -9.84 -8.57
CA LYS A 64 8.43 -9.77 -7.15
C LYS A 64 7.59 -8.54 -6.82
N PHE A 65 6.44 -8.76 -6.22
CA PHE A 65 5.65 -7.72 -5.59
C PHE A 65 5.85 -7.79 -4.08
N LYS A 66 6.44 -6.76 -3.50
CA LYS A 66 6.65 -6.65 -2.06
C LYS A 66 5.49 -5.91 -1.42
N ILE A 67 4.85 -6.56 -0.44
CA ILE A 67 3.80 -5.97 0.37
C ILE A 67 4.44 -5.00 1.37
N SER A 68 3.89 -3.79 1.46
CA SER A 68 4.37 -2.79 2.41
C SER A 68 4.15 -3.26 3.85
N ASP A 69 5.13 -3.01 4.71
CA ASP A 69 5.03 -3.21 6.16
C ASP A 69 3.95 -2.33 6.82
N LYS A 70 3.51 -1.27 6.11
CA LYS A 70 2.44 -0.37 6.53
C LYS A 70 1.04 -0.85 6.14
N THR A 71 0.92 -1.96 5.42
CA THR A 71 -0.37 -2.49 4.96
C THR A 71 -1.29 -2.80 6.12
N PHE A 72 -0.78 -3.44 7.16
CA PHE A 72 -1.56 -3.82 8.33
C PHE A 72 -1.02 -3.17 9.60
N ASN A 73 -1.93 -2.73 10.44
CA ASN A 73 -1.63 -2.34 11.82
C ASN A 73 -2.28 -3.36 12.75
N ILE A 74 -1.46 -4.22 13.34
CA ILE A 74 -1.89 -5.31 14.22
C ILE A 74 -1.26 -5.09 15.59
N THR A 75 -2.10 -4.98 16.61
CA THR A 75 -1.66 -4.86 18.00
C THR A 75 -2.01 -6.14 18.77
N GLY A 76 -1.31 -6.38 19.86
CA GLY A 76 -1.55 -7.52 20.74
C GLY A 76 -0.42 -8.57 20.71
N PRO A 77 -0.50 -9.54 21.63
CA PRO A 77 0.55 -10.54 21.83
C PRO A 77 0.56 -11.59 20.72
N GLY A 78 1.72 -12.19 20.55
CA GLY A 78 1.94 -13.31 19.64
C GLY A 78 2.62 -12.91 18.34
N LYS A 79 3.10 -13.92 17.63
CA LYS A 79 3.73 -13.72 16.32
C LYS A 79 2.67 -13.49 15.24
N LEU A 80 2.95 -12.58 14.33
CA LEU A 80 2.11 -12.39 13.16
C LEU A 80 2.25 -13.60 12.22
N ARG A 81 1.12 -14.04 11.71
CA ARG A 81 1.00 -15.06 10.68
C ARG A 81 0.36 -14.41 9.47
N TYR A 82 0.99 -14.61 8.34
CA TYR A 82 0.50 -14.14 7.04
C TYR A 82 0.13 -15.33 6.18
N GLU A 83 -0.99 -15.24 5.52
CA GLU A 83 -1.48 -16.23 4.58
C GLU A 83 -2.02 -15.52 3.34
N VAL A 84 -1.68 -16.04 2.17
CA VAL A 84 -2.20 -15.54 0.89
C VAL A 84 -2.87 -16.68 0.17
N THR A 85 -4.12 -16.45 -0.24
CA THR A 85 -4.94 -17.37 -0.99
C THR A 85 -5.51 -16.70 -2.24
N GLN A 86 -6.13 -17.45 -3.13
CA GLN A 86 -7.02 -16.85 -4.10
C GLN A 86 -8.25 -16.27 -3.40
N GLN A 87 -8.93 -15.33 -4.02
CA GLN A 87 -10.11 -14.65 -3.43
C GLN A 87 -11.24 -15.63 -3.06
N ASP A 88 -11.32 -16.77 -3.74
CA ASP A 88 -12.29 -17.83 -3.46
C ASP A 88 -11.87 -18.75 -2.29
N GLY A 89 -10.74 -18.49 -1.64
CA GLY A 89 -10.19 -19.26 -0.54
C GLY A 89 -9.37 -20.47 -0.97
N THR A 90 -9.17 -20.67 -2.26
CA THR A 90 -8.31 -21.77 -2.73
C THR A 90 -6.83 -21.41 -2.66
N ASP A 91 -5.97 -22.43 -2.66
CA ASP A 91 -4.52 -22.25 -2.65
C ASP A 91 -4.03 -21.46 -3.87
N LEU A 92 -2.87 -20.82 -3.72
CA LEU A 92 -2.20 -20.17 -4.82
C LEU A 92 -1.91 -21.16 -5.97
N PRO A 93 -2.00 -20.73 -7.23
CA PRO A 93 -1.62 -21.57 -8.36
C PRO A 93 -0.12 -21.91 -8.28
N ARG A 94 0.27 -23.04 -8.85
CA ARG A 94 1.65 -23.56 -8.74
C ARG A 94 2.75 -22.62 -9.25
N TRP A 95 2.40 -21.68 -10.10
CA TRP A 95 3.31 -20.68 -10.66
C TRP A 95 3.43 -19.41 -9.81
N LEU A 96 2.71 -19.32 -8.69
CA LEU A 96 2.72 -18.18 -7.77
C LEU A 96 3.07 -18.66 -6.35
N ALA A 97 3.91 -17.93 -5.66
CA ALA A 97 4.30 -18.23 -4.29
C ALA A 97 4.32 -16.97 -3.42
N PHE A 98 3.98 -17.13 -2.16
CA PHE A 98 4.10 -16.09 -1.15
C PHE A 98 5.30 -16.39 -0.23
N LEU A 99 6.22 -15.44 -0.15
CA LEU A 99 7.42 -15.51 0.68
C LEU A 99 7.16 -14.72 1.97
N THR A 100 6.94 -15.44 3.07
CA THR A 100 6.66 -14.82 4.38
C THR A 100 7.88 -14.13 4.99
N SER A 101 9.10 -14.46 4.54
CA SER A 101 10.34 -13.90 5.07
C SER A 101 10.50 -12.41 4.80
N ASP A 102 9.96 -11.94 3.69
CA ASP A 102 10.04 -10.52 3.27
C ASP A 102 8.71 -9.98 2.76
N LEU A 103 7.62 -10.71 2.98
CA LEU A 103 6.25 -10.37 2.60
C LEU A 103 6.12 -10.09 1.10
N SER A 104 6.64 -10.99 0.29
CA SER A 104 6.63 -10.83 -1.16
C SER A 104 5.87 -11.94 -1.87
N ILE A 105 5.21 -11.56 -2.96
CA ILE A 105 4.61 -12.48 -3.92
C ILE A 105 5.53 -12.57 -5.12
N VAL A 106 5.88 -13.78 -5.49
CA VAL A 106 6.75 -14.09 -6.62
C VAL A 106 6.10 -15.12 -7.53
N GLY A 107 6.39 -15.05 -8.80
CA GLY A 107 5.85 -16.06 -9.71
C GLY A 107 6.14 -15.76 -11.17
N ASN A 108 5.80 -16.74 -12.02
CA ASN A 108 5.88 -16.61 -13.45
C ASN A 108 4.53 -16.97 -14.06
N PRO A 109 3.65 -15.98 -14.27
CA PRO A 109 2.31 -16.21 -14.79
C PRO A 109 2.37 -16.70 -16.24
N PRO A 110 1.39 -17.55 -16.65
CA PRO A 110 1.23 -17.93 -18.05
C PRO A 110 0.88 -16.70 -18.92
N GLU A 111 1.29 -16.70 -20.17
CA GLU A 111 1.12 -15.59 -21.13
C GLU A 111 -0.33 -15.13 -21.31
N ASN A 112 -1.28 -16.02 -21.13
CA ASN A 112 -2.72 -15.73 -21.29
C ASN A 112 -3.41 -15.23 -20.02
N VAL A 113 -2.67 -14.99 -18.92
CA VAL A 113 -3.20 -14.53 -17.64
C VAL A 113 -2.74 -13.11 -17.38
N SER A 114 -3.66 -12.17 -17.36
CA SER A 114 -3.37 -10.74 -17.15
C SER A 114 -3.43 -10.30 -15.69
N GLY A 115 -3.91 -11.15 -14.80
CA GLY A 115 -4.00 -10.85 -13.37
C GLY A 115 -4.72 -11.94 -12.61
N ILE A 116 -4.63 -11.88 -11.29
CA ILE A 116 -5.27 -12.81 -10.37
C ILE A 116 -5.81 -12.05 -9.15
N LYS A 117 -6.99 -12.45 -8.70
CA LYS A 117 -7.58 -11.91 -7.46
C LYS A 117 -7.14 -12.75 -6.27
N LEU A 118 -6.58 -12.07 -5.31
CA LEU A 118 -6.00 -12.67 -4.12
C LEU A 118 -6.61 -12.07 -2.85
N ASN A 119 -6.56 -12.86 -1.79
CA ASN A 119 -6.82 -12.41 -0.43
C ASN A 119 -5.55 -12.61 0.40
N ILE A 120 -5.19 -11.62 1.19
CA ILE A 120 -4.16 -11.77 2.22
C ILE A 120 -4.81 -11.64 3.59
N SER A 121 -4.49 -12.54 4.46
CA SER A 121 -4.84 -12.45 5.88
C SER A 121 -3.61 -12.32 6.75
N VAL A 122 -3.74 -11.54 7.80
CA VAL A 122 -2.74 -11.43 8.86
C VAL A 122 -3.43 -11.61 10.20
N SER A 123 -2.82 -12.40 11.07
CA SER A 123 -3.37 -12.70 12.39
C SER A 123 -2.28 -12.81 13.44
N ASN A 124 -2.65 -12.54 14.67
CA ASN A 124 -1.93 -12.98 15.86
C ASN A 124 -2.82 -13.90 16.71
N ALA A 125 -2.50 -14.06 17.99
CA ALA A 125 -3.28 -14.92 18.87
C ALA A 125 -4.72 -14.45 19.13
N LEU A 126 -5.03 -13.16 18.93
CA LEU A 126 -6.27 -12.55 19.37
C LEU A 126 -7.06 -11.84 18.27
N VAL A 127 -6.39 -11.29 17.28
CA VAL A 127 -7.01 -10.46 16.23
C VAL A 127 -6.53 -10.85 14.85
N SER A 128 -7.35 -10.58 13.86
CA SER A 128 -7.02 -10.81 12.45
C SER A 128 -7.58 -9.70 11.55
N ALA A 129 -6.88 -9.44 10.46
CA ALA A 129 -7.36 -8.59 9.37
C ALA A 129 -7.08 -9.25 8.03
N ASN A 130 -7.86 -8.90 7.02
CA ASN A 130 -7.68 -9.39 5.66
C ASN A 130 -7.91 -8.26 4.66
N ASP A 131 -7.32 -8.40 3.49
CA ASP A 131 -7.47 -7.48 2.37
C ASP A 131 -7.54 -8.25 1.06
N ASP A 132 -8.50 -7.87 0.21
CA ASP A 132 -8.67 -8.42 -1.13
C ASP A 132 -8.02 -7.49 -2.16
N PHE A 133 -7.24 -8.05 -3.07
CA PHE A 133 -6.56 -7.27 -4.08
C PHE A 133 -6.42 -8.02 -5.41
N THR A 134 -6.16 -7.28 -6.45
CA THR A 134 -5.87 -7.83 -7.77
C THR A 134 -4.39 -7.64 -8.07
N LEU A 135 -3.67 -8.75 -8.20
CA LEU A 135 -2.29 -8.74 -8.68
C LEU A 135 -2.31 -8.76 -10.20
N ASN A 136 -1.85 -7.67 -10.81
CA ASN A 136 -1.82 -7.52 -12.25
C ASN A 136 -0.50 -8.04 -12.84
N PHE A 137 -0.55 -8.60 -14.04
CA PHE A 137 0.61 -9.06 -14.76
C PHE A 137 0.85 -8.15 -15.96
N ILE A 138 2.06 -7.63 -16.05
CA ILE A 138 2.45 -6.63 -17.06
C ILE A 138 3.64 -7.18 -17.83
N ASP A 139 3.55 -7.14 -19.15
CA ASP A 139 4.67 -7.42 -20.03
C ASP A 139 5.79 -6.39 -19.80
N GLU A 140 7.04 -6.86 -19.68
CA GLU A 140 8.17 -5.99 -19.39
C GLU A 140 8.40 -4.97 -20.50
N GLU A 141 8.27 -5.36 -21.77
CA GLU A 141 8.43 -4.43 -22.90
C GLU A 141 7.38 -3.32 -22.85
N LYS A 142 6.13 -3.69 -22.59
CA LYS A 142 5.04 -2.72 -22.45
C LYS A 142 5.24 -1.81 -21.25
N PHE A 143 5.71 -2.35 -20.13
CA PHE A 143 5.99 -1.57 -18.94
C PHE A 143 7.06 -0.51 -19.18
N LEU A 144 8.17 -0.89 -19.83
CA LEU A 144 9.26 0.03 -20.16
C LEU A 144 8.83 1.09 -21.18
N ALA A 145 7.98 0.73 -22.14
CA ALA A 145 7.42 1.67 -23.10
C ALA A 145 6.51 2.71 -22.40
N ASP A 146 5.63 2.28 -21.51
CA ASP A 146 4.73 3.15 -20.76
C ASP A 146 5.50 4.11 -19.82
N GLU A 147 6.54 3.61 -19.12
CA GLU A 147 7.39 4.44 -18.26
C GLU A 147 8.17 5.48 -19.07
N SER A 148 8.69 5.10 -20.24
CA SER A 148 9.39 6.01 -21.14
C SER A 148 8.47 7.10 -21.70
N GLU A 149 7.25 6.73 -22.08
CA GLU A 149 6.25 7.70 -22.56
C GLU A 149 5.82 8.65 -21.47
N LYS A 150 5.63 8.17 -20.24
CA LYS A 150 5.31 8.99 -19.08
C LYS A 150 6.41 10.01 -18.79
N ALA A 151 7.66 9.57 -18.72
CA ALA A 151 8.81 10.46 -18.52
C ALA A 151 8.91 11.53 -19.61
N ARG A 152 8.62 11.16 -20.86
CA ARG A 152 8.60 12.11 -21.99
C ARG A 152 7.48 13.15 -21.85
N ARG A 153 6.29 12.76 -21.41
CA ARG A 153 5.17 13.69 -21.16
C ARG A 153 5.50 14.66 -20.03
N GLU A 154 6.03 14.17 -18.92
CA GLU A 154 6.44 15.02 -17.79
C GLU A 154 7.49 16.06 -18.22
N LEU A 155 8.45 15.66 -19.07
CA LEU A 155 9.46 16.56 -19.60
C LEU A 155 8.83 17.65 -20.50
N ILE A 156 7.89 17.29 -21.35
CA ILE A 156 7.18 18.26 -22.23
C ILE A 156 6.40 19.27 -21.39
N GLU A 157 5.70 18.82 -20.35
CA GLU A 157 4.96 19.72 -19.45
C GLU A 157 5.89 20.70 -18.73
N LEU A 158 7.05 20.24 -18.27
CA LEU A 158 8.06 21.11 -17.65
C LEU A 158 8.60 22.16 -18.63
N TYR A 159 8.84 21.78 -19.88
CA TYR A 159 9.26 22.73 -20.93
C TYR A 159 8.20 23.78 -21.23
N GLN A 160 6.93 23.38 -21.32
CA GLN A 160 5.82 24.31 -21.54
C GLN A 160 5.68 25.29 -20.39
N GLN A 161 5.73 24.81 -19.14
CA GLN A 161 5.67 25.68 -17.96
C GLN A 161 6.85 26.67 -17.88
N ALA A 162 8.03 26.29 -18.37
CA ALA A 162 9.17 27.17 -18.42
C ALA A 162 9.00 28.28 -19.48
N GLN A 163 8.45 27.92 -20.64
CA GLN A 163 8.18 28.90 -21.71
C GLN A 163 7.10 29.93 -21.30
N ASP A 164 6.01 29.47 -20.68
CA ASP A 164 4.94 30.32 -20.19
C ASP A 164 5.46 31.34 -19.16
N LYS A 165 6.43 30.95 -18.32
CA LYS A 165 7.06 31.89 -17.38
C LYS A 165 7.95 32.92 -18.04
N ASP A 166 8.70 32.53 -19.06
CA ASP A 166 9.53 33.49 -19.82
C ASP A 166 8.68 34.49 -20.56
N GLU A 167 7.55 34.09 -21.14
CA GLU A 167 6.61 34.96 -21.82
C GLU A 167 5.97 35.98 -20.85
N THR A 168 5.60 35.54 -19.64
CA THR A 168 5.06 36.42 -18.60
C THR A 168 6.08 37.44 -18.12
N ILE A 169 7.36 37.07 -18.02
CA ILE A 169 8.43 38.01 -17.64
C ILE A 169 8.66 39.07 -18.70
N LEU A 170 8.55 38.71 -19.99
CA LEU A 170 8.68 39.67 -21.10
C LEU A 170 7.51 40.66 -21.11
N GLU A 171 6.28 40.19 -20.90
CA GLU A 171 5.10 41.07 -20.82
C GLU A 171 5.19 42.05 -19.63
N GLU A 172 5.67 41.59 -18.46
CA GLU A 172 5.88 42.48 -17.30
C GLU A 172 7.01 43.48 -17.54
N ALA A 173 8.06 43.13 -18.28
CA ALA A 173 9.15 44.03 -18.61
C ALA A 173 8.69 45.16 -19.58
N ASP A 174 7.89 44.81 -20.59
CA ASP A 174 7.33 45.79 -21.53
C ASP A 174 6.42 46.80 -20.83
N VAL A 175 5.61 46.38 -19.86
CA VAL A 175 4.76 47.27 -19.04
C VAL A 175 5.59 48.23 -18.20
N ILE A 176 6.70 47.78 -17.63
CA ILE A 176 7.59 48.64 -16.84
C ILE A 176 8.30 49.68 -17.71
N GLU A 177 8.72 49.33 -18.92
CA GLU A 177 9.34 50.29 -19.84
C GLU A 177 8.35 51.38 -20.26
N GLU A 178 7.06 51.04 -20.48
CA GLU A 178 6.02 51.97 -20.82
C GLU A 178 5.70 52.95 -19.66
N GLU A 179 5.61 52.45 -18.41
CA GLU A 179 5.43 53.27 -17.22
C GLU A 179 6.61 54.22 -16.95
N VAL A 180 7.85 53.78 -17.19
CA VAL A 180 9.04 54.64 -17.04
C VAL A 180 9.05 55.76 -18.07
N ALA A 181 8.69 55.49 -19.32
CA ALA A 181 8.60 56.50 -20.37
C ALA A 181 7.59 57.62 -20.05
N ILE A 182 6.43 57.28 -19.48
CA ILE A 182 5.42 58.24 -19.06
C ILE A 182 5.94 59.17 -17.94
N ILE A 183 6.69 58.62 -16.99
CA ILE A 183 7.25 59.40 -15.88
C ILE A 183 8.34 60.40 -16.37
N GLU A 184 9.12 60.04 -17.38
CA GLU A 184 10.14 60.90 -17.97
C GLU A 184 9.54 62.04 -18.77
N GLU A 185 8.42 61.84 -19.49
CA GLU A 185 7.70 62.92 -20.21
C GLU A 185 7.11 63.94 -19.23
N ASP A 186 6.45 63.50 -18.15
CA ASP A 186 5.86 64.45 -17.17
C ASP A 186 6.91 65.29 -16.42
N ASN A 187 8.12 64.77 -16.22
CA ASN A 187 9.20 65.54 -15.61
C ASN A 187 9.85 66.53 -16.52
N ASN A 188 9.71 66.41 -17.86
CA ASN A 188 10.30 67.33 -18.83
C ASN A 188 9.39 68.52 -19.16
N GLU A 189 8.07 68.42 -18.92
CA GLU A 189 7.13 69.57 -19.09
C GLU A 189 7.13 70.52 -17.87
N SER A 190 7.81 70.22 -16.78
CA SER A 190 7.82 70.99 -15.53
C SER A 190 9.06 71.93 -15.41
N GLN A 191 9.84 72.12 -16.45
CA GLN A 191 10.95 73.12 -16.54
C GLN A 191 10.59 74.19 -17.54
#